data_f26c801681e8b3316a57bbd566719d53
#
_entry.id   f26c801681e8b3316a57bbd566719d53
#
_cell.length_a   1.000
_cell.length_b   1.000
_cell.length_c   1.000
_cell.angle_alpha   90.00
_cell.angle_beta   90.00
_cell.angle_gamma   90.00
#
_symmetry.space_group_name_H-M   'P 1'
#
loop_
_entity.id
_entity.type
_entity.pdbx_description
1 polymer ?
#
loop_
_entity_poly.entity_id
_entity_poly.type
_entity_poly.pdbx_seq_one_letter_code
_entity_poly.pdbx_strand_id
1 'polypeptide(L)'
;MSLELAKAVGWQFFVTLWHVFPWLAGMGLVFSVLSFFTPCNPGKPWWRKDGLGTDCAYWIFVPIFTRYLRIALTAFATAAIFNIHDAQAIADFYQQGHGWIGTLPLWVQGILFLVVTDFALYWSHRLFHRGAAWKYHAVHHAPVQVEWLSAARFHPVNLLFGSVAMDIVMLLAGVSPEVFIVLGPFNTIVSTYVHANLNWTGGPLRHVFVSPVFHRWHHATSPRDKNFASTFPIWDLMFGTFHMPKGEVPQEYGIGEEMPEGLVSQLVYPLKA
;
A
#
# COMPACT_ATOMS: atom_id res chain seq x y z
N MET A 1 11.77 0.65 -29.62
CA MET A 1 12.16 1.44 -28.43
C MET A 1 13.51 2.10 -28.74
N SER A 2 13.63 3.43 -28.65
CA SER A 2 14.89 4.11 -28.93
C SER A 2 15.98 3.71 -27.91
N LEU A 3 17.25 3.76 -28.29
CA LEU A 3 18.38 3.45 -27.39
C LEU A 3 18.36 4.36 -26.13
N GLU A 4 18.01 5.62 -26.30
CA GLU A 4 17.93 6.59 -25.20
C GLU A 4 16.79 6.25 -24.22
N LEU A 5 15.65 5.78 -24.71
CA LEU A 5 14.56 5.32 -23.84
C LEU A 5 14.98 4.06 -23.06
N ALA A 6 15.67 3.12 -23.71
CA ALA A 6 16.19 1.92 -23.05
C ALA A 6 17.20 2.27 -21.93
N LYS A 7 18.11 3.21 -22.19
CA LYS A 7 19.06 3.72 -21.18
C LYS A 7 18.34 4.41 -20.01
N ALA A 8 17.35 5.24 -20.29
CA ALA A 8 16.58 5.93 -19.25
C ALA A 8 15.79 4.95 -18.37
N VAL A 9 15.16 3.93 -18.95
CA VAL A 9 14.47 2.87 -18.22
C VAL A 9 15.45 2.05 -17.37
N GLY A 10 16.60 1.65 -17.95
CA GLY A 10 17.63 0.92 -17.23
C GLY A 10 18.22 1.72 -16.06
N TRP A 11 18.45 3.02 -16.25
CA TRP A 11 18.90 3.89 -15.18
C TRP A 11 17.86 4.01 -14.04
N GLN A 12 16.58 4.21 -14.37
CA GLN A 12 15.52 4.29 -13.38
C GLN A 12 15.33 2.98 -12.60
N PHE A 13 15.48 1.85 -13.27
CA PHE A 13 15.48 0.54 -12.62
C PHE A 13 16.63 0.44 -11.59
N PHE A 14 17.84 0.79 -11.99
CA PHE A 14 19.00 0.81 -11.10
C PHE A 14 18.81 1.75 -9.90
N VAL A 15 18.34 2.98 -10.14
CA VAL A 15 18.05 3.96 -9.09
C VAL A 15 16.99 3.41 -8.11
N THR A 16 15.95 2.77 -8.63
CA THR A 16 14.90 2.15 -7.80
C THR A 16 15.49 1.05 -6.92
N LEU A 17 16.30 0.16 -7.48
CA LEU A 17 16.98 -0.89 -6.69
C LEU A 17 17.88 -0.30 -5.61
N TRP A 18 18.64 0.75 -5.94
CA TRP A 18 19.54 1.41 -5.00
C TRP A 18 18.79 2.00 -3.78
N HIS A 19 17.60 2.54 -3.99
CA HIS A 19 16.77 3.08 -2.92
C HIS A 19 15.95 2.02 -2.19
N VAL A 20 15.41 1.04 -2.89
CA VAL A 20 14.52 0.02 -2.31
C VAL A 20 15.31 -1.02 -1.52
N PHE A 21 16.48 -1.45 -2.00
CA PHE A 21 17.23 -2.55 -1.39
C PHE A 21 17.65 -2.27 0.06
N PRO A 22 18.22 -1.12 0.46
CA PRO A 22 18.54 -0.84 1.85
C PRO A 22 17.33 -0.89 2.78
N TRP A 23 16.16 -0.40 2.30
CA TRP A 23 14.91 -0.49 3.03
C TRP A 23 14.47 -1.94 3.23
N LEU A 24 14.50 -2.75 2.18
CA LEU A 24 14.15 -4.17 2.28
C LEU A 24 15.10 -4.91 3.22
N ALA A 25 16.40 -4.66 3.13
CA ALA A 25 17.38 -5.27 4.01
C ALA A 25 17.17 -4.87 5.48
N GLY A 26 16.93 -3.58 5.74
CA GLY A 26 16.63 -3.06 7.09
C GLY A 26 15.33 -3.63 7.66
N MET A 27 14.25 -3.60 6.91
CA MET A 27 12.97 -4.18 7.32
C MET A 27 13.08 -5.69 7.51
N GLY A 28 13.77 -6.39 6.60
CA GLY A 28 14.02 -7.82 6.70
C GLY A 28 14.74 -8.19 7.99
N LEU A 29 15.80 -7.43 8.37
CA LEU A 29 16.50 -7.62 9.62
C LEU A 29 15.58 -7.38 10.83
N VAL A 30 14.88 -6.24 10.87
CA VAL A 30 14.01 -5.86 11.98
C VAL A 30 12.89 -6.89 12.16
N PHE A 31 12.16 -7.23 11.10
CA PHE A 31 11.07 -8.19 11.21
C PHE A 31 11.54 -9.63 11.44
N SER A 32 12.75 -10.02 11.02
CA SER A 32 13.32 -11.31 11.39
C SER A 32 13.54 -11.41 12.89
N VAL A 33 14.14 -10.37 13.48
CA VAL A 33 14.40 -10.33 14.93
C VAL A 33 13.06 -10.29 15.70
N LEU A 34 12.13 -9.42 15.33
CA LEU A 34 10.87 -9.29 16.04
C LEU A 34 10.00 -10.56 15.92
N SER A 35 9.91 -11.15 14.73
CA SER A 35 9.14 -12.39 14.51
C SER A 35 9.76 -13.61 15.20
N PHE A 36 11.07 -13.60 15.47
CA PHE A 36 11.70 -14.65 16.24
C PHE A 36 11.18 -14.67 17.69
N PHE A 37 11.00 -13.48 18.31
CA PHE A 37 10.54 -13.38 19.69
C PHE A 37 9.02 -13.40 19.86
N THR A 38 8.28 -12.85 18.91
CA THR A 38 6.83 -12.64 19.03
C THR A 38 6.06 -13.03 17.75
N PRO A 39 6.22 -14.26 17.23
CA PRO A 39 5.52 -14.66 16.02
C PRO A 39 4.01 -14.78 16.28
N CYS A 40 3.22 -14.31 15.29
CA CYS A 40 1.77 -14.54 15.28
C CYS A 40 1.46 -16.01 14.94
N ASN A 41 2.05 -16.48 13.84
CA ASN A 41 1.93 -17.86 13.41
C ASN A 41 3.33 -18.48 13.32
N PRO A 42 3.67 -19.46 14.18
CA PRO A 42 4.91 -20.20 14.05
C PRO A 42 4.90 -21.00 12.72
N GLY A 43 6.04 -21.02 12.03
CA GLY A 43 6.15 -21.69 10.74
C GLY A 43 7.45 -21.43 10.03
N LYS A 44 7.43 -21.51 8.70
CA LYS A 44 8.61 -21.19 7.88
C LYS A 44 8.98 -19.72 8.05
N PRO A 45 10.27 -19.39 8.16
CA PRO A 45 10.69 -18.00 8.17
C PRO A 45 10.38 -17.35 6.81
N TRP A 46 10.17 -16.02 6.79
CA TRP A 46 9.74 -15.28 5.60
C TRP A 46 10.65 -15.49 4.36
N TRP A 47 11.96 -15.75 4.57
CA TRP A 47 12.92 -16.02 3.48
C TRP A 47 12.82 -17.45 2.89
N ARG A 48 11.96 -18.31 3.46
CA ARG A 48 11.64 -19.66 2.96
C ARG A 48 10.17 -19.82 2.59
N LYS A 49 9.42 -18.72 2.57
CA LYS A 49 8.00 -18.76 2.18
C LYS A 49 7.83 -19.07 0.70
N ASP A 50 6.70 -19.68 0.37
CA ASP A 50 6.31 -19.88 -1.01
C ASP A 50 5.95 -18.54 -1.68
N GLY A 51 6.33 -18.35 -2.95
CA GLY A 51 6.11 -17.11 -3.68
C GLY A 51 7.01 -15.94 -3.27
N LEU A 52 8.15 -16.19 -2.60
CA LEU A 52 9.14 -15.16 -2.23
C LEU A 52 9.61 -14.34 -3.44
N GLY A 53 9.92 -15.02 -4.55
CA GLY A 53 10.34 -14.35 -5.79
C GLY A 53 9.27 -13.44 -6.37
N THR A 54 8.00 -13.82 -6.24
CA THR A 54 6.86 -12.99 -6.63
C THR A 54 6.78 -11.73 -5.77
N ASP A 55 6.92 -11.85 -4.45
CA ASP A 55 6.94 -10.70 -3.55
C ASP A 55 8.07 -9.73 -3.89
N CYS A 56 9.29 -10.24 -4.08
CA CYS A 56 10.44 -9.41 -4.49
C CYS A 56 10.19 -8.67 -5.81
N ALA A 57 9.55 -9.33 -6.79
CA ALA A 57 9.20 -8.69 -8.05
C ALA A 57 8.20 -7.53 -7.87
N TYR A 58 7.24 -7.65 -6.96
CA TYR A 58 6.31 -6.56 -6.62
C TYR A 58 7.01 -5.38 -5.96
N TRP A 59 8.01 -5.60 -5.11
CA TRP A 59 8.81 -4.53 -4.49
C TRP A 59 9.63 -3.71 -5.50
N ILE A 60 9.91 -4.26 -6.66
CA ILE A 60 10.54 -3.55 -7.77
C ILE A 60 9.47 -2.89 -8.65
N PHE A 61 8.43 -3.65 -9.00
CA PHE A 61 7.39 -3.20 -9.93
C PHE A 61 6.57 -2.03 -9.37
N VAL A 62 6.07 -2.15 -8.14
CA VAL A 62 5.12 -1.17 -7.57
C VAL A 62 5.71 0.24 -7.46
N PRO A 63 6.92 0.47 -6.94
CA PRO A 63 7.49 1.81 -6.87
C PRO A 63 7.68 2.44 -8.26
N ILE A 64 8.14 1.66 -9.24
CA ILE A 64 8.33 2.13 -10.61
C ILE A 64 6.97 2.49 -11.22
N PHE A 65 6.02 1.57 -11.19
CA PHE A 65 4.70 1.75 -11.76
C PHE A 65 3.97 2.96 -11.15
N THR A 66 3.90 3.04 -9.83
CA THR A 66 3.18 4.13 -9.15
C THR A 66 3.84 5.48 -9.36
N ARG A 67 5.17 5.55 -9.45
CA ARG A 67 5.89 6.79 -9.76
C ARG A 67 5.45 7.36 -11.11
N TYR A 68 5.54 6.55 -12.17
CA TYR A 68 5.18 7.03 -13.51
C TYR A 68 3.68 7.30 -13.64
N LEU A 69 2.85 6.49 -13.00
CA LEU A 69 1.42 6.70 -12.98
C LEU A 69 1.06 8.03 -12.28
N ARG A 70 1.67 8.34 -11.13
CA ARG A 70 1.49 9.63 -10.45
C ARG A 70 1.92 10.80 -11.32
N ILE A 71 3.09 10.74 -11.92
CA ILE A 71 3.59 11.81 -12.82
C ILE A 71 2.60 12.04 -13.96
N ALA A 72 2.18 10.98 -14.66
CA ALA A 72 1.27 11.09 -15.80
C ALA A 72 -0.09 11.65 -15.41
N LEU A 73 -0.68 11.15 -14.32
CA LEU A 73 -1.99 11.60 -13.83
C LEU A 73 -1.94 13.02 -13.28
N THR A 74 -0.88 13.39 -12.54
CA THR A 74 -0.69 14.77 -12.07
C THR A 74 -0.60 15.72 -13.23
N ALA A 75 0.25 15.43 -14.24
CA ALA A 75 0.39 16.27 -15.42
C ALA A 75 -0.93 16.40 -16.19
N PHE A 76 -1.62 15.29 -16.43
CA PHE A 76 -2.91 15.28 -17.11
C PHE A 76 -3.98 16.09 -16.35
N ALA A 77 -4.13 15.83 -15.05
CA ALA A 77 -5.14 16.50 -14.22
C ALA A 77 -4.84 18.00 -14.05
N THR A 78 -3.57 18.39 -13.91
CA THR A 78 -3.15 19.80 -13.84
C THR A 78 -3.44 20.53 -15.15
N ALA A 79 -3.13 19.90 -16.28
CA ALA A 79 -3.45 20.46 -17.59
C ALA A 79 -4.97 20.62 -17.77
N ALA A 80 -5.75 19.61 -17.39
CA ALA A 80 -7.20 19.61 -17.56
C ALA A 80 -7.93 20.62 -16.64
N ILE A 81 -7.45 20.81 -15.41
CA ILE A 81 -8.14 21.62 -14.39
C ILE A 81 -7.61 23.05 -14.36
N PHE A 82 -6.29 23.24 -14.44
CA PHE A 82 -5.62 24.54 -14.28
C PHE A 82 -5.07 25.09 -15.59
N ASN A 83 -5.21 24.37 -16.71
CA ASN A 83 -4.68 24.75 -18.03
C ASN A 83 -3.16 25.01 -18.02
N ILE A 84 -2.40 24.26 -17.22
CA ILE A 84 -0.94 24.34 -17.13
C ILE A 84 -0.36 23.08 -17.79
N HIS A 85 0.42 23.25 -18.88
CA HIS A 85 0.89 22.15 -19.73
C HIS A 85 2.40 21.93 -19.69
N ASP A 86 3.17 22.96 -19.29
CA ASP A 86 4.62 22.89 -19.20
C ASP A 86 5.05 22.20 -17.91
N ALA A 87 6.03 21.30 -18.00
CA ALA A 87 6.47 20.49 -16.84
C ALA A 87 7.08 21.34 -15.72
N GLN A 88 7.85 22.40 -16.08
CA GLN A 88 8.43 23.30 -15.08
C GLN A 88 7.34 24.14 -14.43
N ALA A 89 6.39 24.65 -15.20
CA ALA A 89 5.27 25.41 -14.67
C ALA A 89 4.38 24.57 -13.73
N ILE A 90 4.19 23.28 -14.03
CA ILE A 90 3.50 22.33 -13.11
C ILE A 90 4.29 22.19 -11.80
N ALA A 91 5.60 21.99 -11.87
CA ALA A 91 6.45 21.89 -10.69
C ALA A 91 6.38 23.15 -9.83
N ASP A 92 6.52 24.31 -10.45
CA ASP A 92 6.47 25.62 -9.78
C ASP A 92 5.10 25.88 -9.14
N PHE A 93 4.01 25.51 -9.82
CA PHE A 93 2.63 25.62 -9.31
C PHE A 93 2.44 24.87 -7.98
N TYR A 94 2.92 23.63 -7.90
CA TYR A 94 2.81 22.86 -6.67
C TYR A 94 3.80 23.28 -5.59
N GLN A 95 5.01 23.73 -5.95
CA GLN A 95 6.00 24.23 -4.99
C GLN A 95 5.59 25.57 -4.35
N GLN A 96 4.95 26.45 -5.11
CA GLN A 96 4.44 27.72 -4.57
C GLN A 96 3.22 27.51 -3.67
N GLY A 97 2.58 26.35 -3.75
CA GLY A 97 1.33 26.07 -3.07
C GLY A 97 0.13 26.72 -3.74
N HIS A 98 -1.04 26.13 -3.58
CA HIS A 98 -2.29 26.65 -4.14
C HIS A 98 -3.47 26.26 -3.23
N GLY A 99 -4.60 26.93 -3.43
CA GLY A 99 -5.80 26.69 -2.65
C GLY A 99 -5.64 27.02 -1.15
N TRP A 100 -6.73 26.91 -0.41
CA TRP A 100 -6.75 27.23 1.01
C TRP A 100 -5.96 26.20 1.86
N ILE A 101 -5.90 24.94 1.44
CA ILE A 101 -5.13 23.90 2.16
C ILE A 101 -3.64 24.25 2.14
N GLY A 102 -3.11 24.74 1.00
CA GLY A 102 -1.71 25.14 0.87
C GLY A 102 -1.29 26.28 1.82
N THR A 103 -2.25 27.06 2.35
CA THR A 103 -1.96 28.11 3.35
C THR A 103 -1.87 27.61 4.78
N LEU A 104 -2.27 26.35 5.04
CA LEU A 104 -2.23 25.77 6.38
C LEU A 104 -0.81 25.31 6.75
N PRO A 105 -0.47 25.26 8.04
CA PRO A 105 0.77 24.65 8.50
C PRO A 105 0.91 23.20 8.02
N LEU A 106 2.13 22.77 7.66
CA LEU A 106 2.39 21.43 7.08
C LEU A 106 1.85 20.28 7.96
N TRP A 107 1.94 20.41 9.30
CA TRP A 107 1.40 19.38 10.19
C TRP A 107 -0.12 19.26 10.12
N VAL A 108 -0.85 20.37 9.88
CA VAL A 108 -2.31 20.35 9.67
C VAL A 108 -2.63 19.68 8.34
N GLN A 109 -1.90 20.03 7.26
CA GLN A 109 -2.03 19.38 5.97
C GLN A 109 -1.76 17.88 6.08
N GLY A 110 -0.75 17.46 6.85
CA GLY A 110 -0.42 16.06 7.11
C GLY A 110 -1.54 15.31 7.82
N ILE A 111 -2.15 15.90 8.85
CA ILE A 111 -3.31 15.31 9.55
C ILE A 111 -4.51 15.20 8.61
N LEU A 112 -4.83 16.24 7.85
CA LEU A 112 -5.91 16.22 6.86
C LEU A 112 -5.66 15.13 5.81
N PHE A 113 -4.44 15.07 5.28
CA PHE A 113 -4.05 14.03 4.33
C PHE A 113 -4.29 12.64 4.92
N LEU A 114 -3.75 12.34 6.11
CA LEU A 114 -3.88 11.03 6.74
C LEU A 114 -5.36 10.65 6.97
N VAL A 115 -6.15 11.56 7.54
CA VAL A 115 -7.55 11.26 7.87
C VAL A 115 -8.39 11.07 6.63
N VAL A 116 -8.26 11.98 5.65
CA VAL A 116 -9.09 11.93 4.41
C VAL A 116 -8.71 10.73 3.54
N THR A 117 -7.40 10.50 3.36
CA THR A 117 -6.94 9.37 2.53
C THR A 117 -7.23 8.03 3.19
N ASP A 118 -7.07 7.89 4.51
CA ASP A 118 -7.38 6.65 5.22
C ASP A 118 -8.89 6.33 5.18
N PHE A 119 -9.75 7.35 5.31
CA PHE A 119 -11.19 7.19 5.13
C PHE A 119 -11.56 6.73 3.71
N ALA A 120 -10.98 7.36 2.70
CA ALA A 120 -11.21 6.98 1.31
C ALA A 120 -10.66 5.59 1.00
N LEU A 121 -9.48 5.26 1.53
CA LEU A 121 -8.88 3.93 1.42
C LEU A 121 -9.74 2.85 2.08
N TYR A 122 -10.34 3.12 3.25
CA TYR A 122 -11.30 2.21 3.89
C TYR A 122 -12.43 1.82 2.94
N TRP A 123 -13.07 2.82 2.28
CA TRP A 123 -14.19 2.55 1.36
C TRP A 123 -13.73 1.90 0.06
N SER A 124 -12.61 2.34 -0.51
CA SER A 124 -12.01 1.71 -1.69
C SER A 124 -11.65 0.25 -1.40
N HIS A 125 -11.01 -0.03 -0.27
CA HIS A 125 -10.64 -1.36 0.17
C HIS A 125 -11.87 -2.26 0.34
N ARG A 126 -12.90 -1.76 1.03
CA ARG A 126 -14.17 -2.47 1.19
C ARG A 126 -14.88 -2.73 -0.14
N LEU A 127 -14.76 -1.83 -1.12
CA LEU A 127 -15.26 -2.03 -2.47
C LEU A 127 -14.49 -3.12 -3.21
N PHE A 128 -13.17 -3.15 -3.07
CA PHE A 128 -12.33 -4.18 -3.69
C PHE A 128 -12.59 -5.59 -3.15
N HIS A 129 -13.22 -5.74 -1.99
CA HIS A 129 -13.70 -7.03 -1.49
C HIS A 129 -15.03 -7.48 -2.11
N ARG A 130 -15.59 -6.73 -3.08
CA ARG A 130 -16.91 -7.02 -3.64
C ARG A 130 -16.91 -7.20 -5.16
N GLY A 131 -17.73 -8.14 -5.62
CA GLY A 131 -18.02 -8.34 -7.04
C GLY A 131 -16.80 -8.45 -7.92
N ALA A 132 -16.83 -7.83 -9.09
CA ALA A 132 -15.76 -7.87 -10.07
C ALA A 132 -14.47 -7.15 -9.62
N ALA A 133 -14.50 -6.31 -8.60
CA ALA A 133 -13.31 -5.65 -8.06
C ALA A 133 -12.43 -6.61 -7.28
N TRP A 134 -13.02 -7.66 -6.67
CA TRP A 134 -12.30 -8.67 -5.89
C TRP A 134 -11.14 -9.31 -6.65
N LYS A 135 -11.30 -9.64 -7.91
CA LYS A 135 -10.27 -10.31 -8.71
C LYS A 135 -8.95 -9.53 -8.80
N TYR A 136 -9.00 -8.20 -8.69
CA TYR A 136 -7.80 -7.36 -8.63
C TYR A 136 -7.17 -7.36 -7.25
N HIS A 137 -7.99 -7.47 -6.20
CA HIS A 137 -7.55 -7.48 -4.81
C HIS A 137 -7.18 -8.88 -4.30
N ALA A 138 -7.71 -9.92 -4.92
CA ALA A 138 -7.35 -11.31 -4.66
C ALA A 138 -5.84 -11.57 -4.79
N VAL A 139 -5.15 -10.83 -5.67
CA VAL A 139 -3.68 -10.86 -5.79
C VAL A 139 -3.00 -10.50 -4.46
N HIS A 140 -3.56 -9.53 -3.73
CA HIS A 140 -3.06 -9.11 -2.41
C HIS A 140 -3.37 -10.16 -1.32
N HIS A 141 -4.53 -10.80 -1.39
CA HIS A 141 -4.97 -11.83 -0.45
C HIS A 141 -4.45 -13.23 -0.76
N ALA A 142 -3.80 -13.44 -1.90
CA ALA A 142 -3.34 -14.76 -2.35
C ALA A 142 -2.29 -15.43 -1.45
N PRO A 143 -1.38 -14.73 -0.72
CA PRO A 143 -0.40 -15.38 0.13
C PRO A 143 -1.05 -16.23 1.23
N VAL A 144 -0.73 -17.52 1.24
CA VAL A 144 -1.12 -18.45 2.34
C VAL A 144 -0.23 -18.29 3.57
N GLN A 145 0.90 -17.61 3.43
CA GLN A 145 1.76 -17.16 4.50
C GLN A 145 1.92 -15.63 4.37
N VAL A 146 1.19 -14.89 5.20
CA VAL A 146 1.25 -13.42 5.22
C VAL A 146 2.52 -13.00 5.94
N GLU A 147 3.35 -12.23 5.25
CA GLU A 147 4.62 -11.73 5.75
C GLU A 147 4.82 -10.28 5.30
N TRP A 148 5.67 -9.52 5.99
CA TRP A 148 5.95 -8.12 5.68
C TRP A 148 6.27 -7.88 4.20
N LEU A 149 6.90 -8.84 3.55
CA LEU A 149 7.28 -8.75 2.13
C LEU A 149 6.05 -8.83 1.20
N SER A 150 4.96 -9.50 1.62
CA SER A 150 3.71 -9.59 0.87
C SER A 150 2.96 -8.25 0.77
N ALA A 151 3.33 -7.27 1.59
CA ALA A 151 2.71 -5.95 1.62
C ALA A 151 2.71 -5.21 0.28
N ALA A 152 3.64 -5.54 -0.61
CA ALA A 152 3.74 -4.91 -1.94
C ALA A 152 2.89 -5.58 -3.03
N ARG A 153 2.25 -6.74 -2.77
CA ARG A 153 1.43 -7.43 -3.78
C ARG A 153 0.15 -6.66 -4.08
N PHE A 154 0.19 -5.77 -5.06
CA PHE A 154 -0.99 -5.05 -5.52
C PHE A 154 -1.09 -5.04 -7.04
N HIS A 155 -2.27 -5.35 -7.56
CA HIS A 155 -2.58 -5.18 -8.97
C HIS A 155 -2.63 -3.69 -9.33
N PRO A 156 -2.20 -3.25 -10.55
CA PRO A 156 -2.26 -1.86 -11.00
C PRO A 156 -3.60 -1.16 -10.81
N VAL A 157 -4.71 -1.84 -11.04
CA VAL A 157 -6.07 -1.30 -10.82
C VAL A 157 -6.29 -0.97 -9.34
N ASN A 158 -5.81 -1.84 -8.44
CA ASN A 158 -5.91 -1.59 -7.00
C ASN A 158 -5.04 -0.40 -6.58
N LEU A 159 -3.83 -0.27 -7.12
CA LEU A 159 -2.94 0.87 -6.87
C LEU A 159 -3.54 2.18 -7.39
N LEU A 160 -4.14 2.16 -8.57
CA LEU A 160 -4.76 3.34 -9.17
C LEU A 160 -5.90 3.87 -8.30
N PHE A 161 -6.88 3.04 -7.97
CA PHE A 161 -8.07 3.45 -7.20
C PHE A 161 -7.89 3.42 -5.68
N GLY A 162 -6.84 2.78 -5.19
CA GLY A 162 -6.44 2.82 -3.79
C GLY A 162 -5.67 4.10 -3.47
N SER A 163 -4.35 4.08 -3.66
CA SER A 163 -3.46 5.16 -3.21
C SER A 163 -3.29 6.28 -4.23
N VAL A 164 -3.05 5.95 -5.51
CA VAL A 164 -2.61 6.95 -6.49
C VAL A 164 -3.67 8.00 -6.77
N ALA A 165 -4.93 7.60 -6.96
CA ALA A 165 -6.02 8.55 -7.20
C ALA A 165 -6.20 9.52 -6.02
N MET A 166 -6.09 9.03 -4.79
CA MET A 166 -6.20 9.88 -3.60
C MET A 166 -5.01 10.83 -3.45
N ASP A 167 -3.79 10.37 -3.74
CA ASP A 167 -2.62 11.26 -3.77
C ASP A 167 -2.84 12.42 -4.75
N ILE A 168 -3.35 12.14 -5.96
CA ILE A 168 -3.66 13.16 -6.96
C ILE A 168 -4.75 14.11 -6.48
N VAL A 169 -5.86 13.59 -5.92
CA VAL A 169 -6.95 14.43 -5.38
C VAL A 169 -6.43 15.37 -4.28
N MET A 170 -5.62 14.88 -3.36
CA MET A 170 -5.07 15.69 -2.29
C MET A 170 -4.08 16.75 -2.78
N LEU A 171 -3.27 16.40 -3.79
CA LEU A 171 -2.35 17.34 -4.43
C LEU A 171 -3.12 18.45 -5.16
N LEU A 172 -4.16 18.10 -5.94
CA LEU A 172 -5.04 19.06 -6.63
C LEU A 172 -5.85 19.92 -5.65
N ALA A 173 -6.15 19.42 -4.45
CA ALA A 173 -6.80 20.19 -3.39
C ALA A 173 -5.87 21.18 -2.68
N GLY A 174 -4.57 21.15 -2.98
CA GLY A 174 -3.57 22.09 -2.47
C GLY A 174 -2.71 21.57 -1.32
N VAL A 175 -2.70 20.26 -1.06
CA VAL A 175 -1.74 19.67 -0.12
C VAL A 175 -0.34 19.78 -0.70
N SER A 176 0.59 20.31 0.10
CA SER A 176 1.97 20.57 -0.32
C SER A 176 2.72 19.26 -0.63
N PRO A 177 3.60 19.23 -1.65
CA PRO A 177 4.42 18.06 -1.98
C PRO A 177 5.25 17.50 -0.82
N GLU A 178 5.67 18.35 0.12
CA GLU A 178 6.44 17.98 1.30
C GLU A 178 5.70 16.98 2.21
N VAL A 179 4.36 17.07 2.26
CA VAL A 179 3.52 16.13 3.01
C VAL A 179 3.67 14.71 2.45
N PHE A 180 3.72 14.58 1.13
CA PHE A 180 3.89 13.27 0.49
C PHE A 180 5.31 12.69 0.68
N ILE A 181 6.33 13.56 0.77
CA ILE A 181 7.72 13.14 1.04
C ILE A 181 7.82 12.48 2.42
N VAL A 182 7.09 12.99 3.41
CA VAL A 182 7.09 12.46 4.79
C VAL A 182 6.14 11.27 4.92
N LEU A 183 4.92 11.37 4.40
CA LEU A 183 3.87 10.36 4.61
C LEU A 183 4.00 9.15 3.67
N GLY A 184 4.69 9.26 2.54
CA GLY A 184 4.95 8.13 1.65
C GLY A 184 5.76 7.01 2.34
N PRO A 185 6.96 7.30 2.91
CA PRO A 185 7.70 6.33 3.72
C PRO A 185 6.92 5.83 4.93
N PHE A 186 6.18 6.69 5.64
CA PHE A 186 5.33 6.30 6.76
C PHE A 186 4.31 5.23 6.34
N ASN A 187 3.57 5.45 5.25
CA ASN A 187 2.61 4.48 4.74
C ASN A 187 3.25 3.15 4.36
N THR A 188 4.46 3.17 3.80
CA THR A 188 5.23 1.95 3.48
C THR A 188 5.60 1.18 4.74
N ILE A 189 6.07 1.89 5.79
CA ILE A 189 6.40 1.27 7.08
C ILE A 189 5.16 0.68 7.73
N VAL A 190 4.04 1.40 7.76
CA VAL A 190 2.77 0.90 8.31
C VAL A 190 2.32 -0.35 7.56
N SER A 191 2.31 -0.31 6.22
CA SER A 191 1.91 -1.45 5.40
C SER A 191 2.77 -2.70 5.66
N THR A 192 4.09 -2.55 5.73
CA THR A 192 5.00 -3.68 6.05
C THR A 192 4.84 -4.18 7.48
N TYR A 193 4.66 -3.27 8.43
CA TYR A 193 4.43 -3.59 9.84
C TYR A 193 3.17 -4.43 10.03
N VAL A 194 2.04 -4.04 9.45
CA VAL A 194 0.77 -4.74 9.64
C VAL A 194 0.75 -6.12 8.97
N HIS A 195 1.55 -6.34 7.93
CA HIS A 195 1.71 -7.66 7.30
C HIS A 195 2.74 -8.53 8.01
N ALA A 196 3.60 -7.97 8.86
CA ALA A 196 4.64 -8.74 9.55
C ALA A 196 4.04 -9.85 10.43
N ASN A 197 4.78 -10.96 10.56
CA ASN A 197 4.36 -12.10 11.38
C ASN A 197 4.57 -11.83 12.87
N LEU A 198 3.82 -10.88 13.40
CA LEU A 198 3.89 -10.44 14.80
C LEU A 198 2.54 -10.64 15.50
N ASN A 199 2.55 -11.14 16.74
CA ASN A 199 1.35 -11.31 17.56
C ASN A 199 0.93 -10.01 18.28
N TRP A 200 1.28 -8.87 17.72
CA TRP A 200 1.02 -7.57 18.33
C TRP A 200 -0.38 -7.09 18.03
N THR A 201 -1.14 -6.86 19.08
CA THR A 201 -2.55 -6.41 19.03
C THR A 201 -2.70 -4.88 19.12
N GLY A 202 -1.62 -4.14 19.37
CA GLY A 202 -1.66 -2.71 19.67
C GLY A 202 -2.03 -2.39 21.13
N GLY A 203 -2.32 -3.39 21.96
CA GLY A 203 -2.65 -3.20 23.38
C GLY A 203 -3.77 -2.16 23.61
N PRO A 204 -3.55 -1.11 24.44
CA PRO A 204 -4.52 -0.04 24.66
C PRO A 204 -4.86 0.78 23.40
N LEU A 205 -3.92 0.85 22.45
CA LEU A 205 -4.07 1.63 21.21
C LEU A 205 -4.74 0.84 20.06
N ARG A 206 -5.20 -0.39 20.31
CA ARG A 206 -5.81 -1.28 19.30
C ARG A 206 -7.03 -0.70 18.56
N HIS A 207 -7.66 0.32 19.10
CA HIS A 207 -8.79 1.01 18.48
C HIS A 207 -8.39 2.36 17.83
N VAL A 208 -7.13 2.77 18.01
CA VAL A 208 -6.60 4.03 17.47
C VAL A 208 -5.73 3.78 16.24
N PHE A 209 -4.85 2.77 16.31
CA PHE A 209 -3.95 2.43 15.23
C PHE A 209 -4.08 0.95 14.85
N VAL A 210 -3.92 0.66 13.55
CA VAL A 210 -3.84 -0.71 13.02
C VAL A 210 -2.66 -1.45 13.64
N SER A 211 -2.79 -2.76 13.74
CA SER A 211 -1.74 -3.64 14.27
C SER A 211 -1.58 -4.89 13.39
N PRO A 212 -0.48 -5.64 13.51
CA PRO A 212 -0.31 -6.89 12.79
C PRO A 212 -1.49 -7.85 12.96
N VAL A 213 -1.93 -8.11 14.20
CA VAL A 213 -3.07 -9.01 14.45
C VAL A 213 -4.36 -8.49 13.82
N PHE A 214 -4.61 -7.16 13.87
CA PHE A 214 -5.77 -6.55 13.22
C PHE A 214 -5.79 -6.83 11.71
N HIS A 215 -4.68 -6.56 11.02
CA HIS A 215 -4.60 -6.71 9.56
C HIS A 215 -4.49 -8.20 9.14
N ARG A 216 -3.88 -9.05 9.96
CA ARG A 216 -3.86 -10.49 9.72
C ARG A 216 -5.27 -11.09 9.78
N TRP A 217 -6.16 -10.60 10.65
CA TRP A 217 -7.59 -10.95 10.62
C TRP A 217 -8.27 -10.50 9.33
N HIS A 218 -7.83 -9.39 8.71
CA HIS A 218 -8.31 -8.98 7.40
C HIS A 218 -7.95 -9.99 6.30
N HIS A 219 -6.73 -10.55 6.35
CA HIS A 219 -6.27 -11.57 5.40
C HIS A 219 -6.76 -12.99 5.71
N ALA A 220 -7.44 -13.21 6.83
CA ALA A 220 -7.92 -14.54 7.23
C ALA A 220 -8.98 -15.07 6.26
N THR A 221 -8.97 -16.40 6.06
CA THR A 221 -10.01 -17.08 5.26
C THR A 221 -11.39 -16.99 5.92
N SER A 222 -11.43 -16.86 7.25
CA SER A 222 -12.66 -16.71 8.06
C SER A 222 -12.37 -15.96 9.37
N PRO A 223 -13.22 -14.98 9.77
CA PRO A 223 -14.31 -14.41 8.97
C PRO A 223 -13.79 -13.49 7.89
N ARG A 224 -14.45 -13.50 6.73
CA ARG A 224 -14.13 -12.55 5.63
C ARG A 224 -14.74 -11.17 5.87
N ASP A 225 -14.32 -10.19 5.09
CA ASP A 225 -14.89 -8.84 5.06
C ASP A 225 -14.82 -8.10 6.40
N LYS A 226 -13.67 -8.18 7.05
CA LYS A 226 -13.33 -7.50 8.30
C LYS A 226 -12.09 -6.64 8.15
N ASN A 227 -11.96 -5.62 9.01
CA ASN A 227 -10.74 -4.85 9.24
C ASN A 227 -10.16 -4.19 7.97
N PHE A 228 -10.94 -3.32 7.32
CA PHE A 228 -10.54 -2.65 6.07
C PHE A 228 -9.64 -1.42 6.26
N ALA A 229 -9.55 -0.86 7.46
CA ALA A 229 -8.74 0.33 7.71
C ALA A 229 -7.24 0.08 7.47
N SER A 230 -6.58 1.09 6.90
CA SER A 230 -5.14 1.06 6.63
C SER A 230 -4.30 1.66 7.74
N THR A 231 -4.84 2.66 8.48
CA THR A 231 -4.15 3.35 9.58
C THR A 231 -5.01 3.42 10.83
N PHE A 232 -6.30 3.81 10.71
CA PHE A 232 -7.16 4.10 11.85
C PHE A 232 -8.35 3.13 11.92
N PRO A 233 -8.37 2.14 12.84
CA PRO A 233 -9.48 1.20 13.03
C PRO A 233 -10.82 1.85 13.35
N ILE A 234 -10.85 3.15 13.61
CA ILE A 234 -12.08 3.90 13.88
C ILE A 234 -13.12 3.71 12.77
N TRP A 235 -12.71 3.59 11.52
CA TRP A 235 -13.62 3.35 10.39
C TRP A 235 -14.28 1.97 10.50
N ASP A 236 -13.53 0.94 10.87
CA ASP A 236 -14.09 -0.39 11.11
C ASP A 236 -15.04 -0.42 12.30
N LEU A 237 -14.74 0.33 13.36
CA LEU A 237 -15.64 0.49 14.51
C LEU A 237 -16.93 1.20 14.09
N MET A 238 -16.84 2.30 13.36
CA MET A 238 -18.00 3.09 12.90
C MET A 238 -18.91 2.33 11.95
N PHE A 239 -18.33 1.49 11.07
CA PHE A 239 -19.08 0.79 10.02
C PHE A 239 -19.26 -0.71 10.28
N GLY A 240 -18.97 -1.20 11.51
CA GLY A 240 -19.28 -2.55 11.97
C GLY A 240 -18.41 -3.67 11.36
N THR A 241 -17.22 -3.32 10.86
CA THR A 241 -16.30 -4.29 10.26
C THR A 241 -15.12 -4.66 11.15
N PHE A 242 -14.98 -4.04 12.32
CA PHE A 242 -13.92 -4.37 13.29
C PHE A 242 -14.05 -5.80 13.81
N HIS A 243 -12.96 -6.56 13.72
CA HIS A 243 -12.88 -7.93 14.23
C HIS A 243 -11.47 -8.21 14.78
N MET A 244 -11.34 -8.33 16.07
CA MET A 244 -10.09 -8.72 16.73
C MET A 244 -10.45 -9.36 18.09
N PRO A 245 -10.88 -10.65 18.09
CA PRO A 245 -11.26 -11.35 19.30
C PRO A 245 -10.08 -11.44 20.26
N LYS A 246 -10.39 -11.34 21.55
CA LYS A 246 -9.37 -11.30 22.60
C LYS A 246 -8.69 -12.66 22.77
N GLY A 247 -7.36 -12.66 22.67
CA GLY A 247 -6.57 -13.88 22.88
C GLY A 247 -6.53 -14.83 21.68
N GLU A 248 -7.12 -14.43 20.54
CA GLU A 248 -7.13 -15.23 19.32
C GLU A 248 -6.31 -14.56 18.23
N VAL A 249 -5.71 -15.38 17.36
CA VAL A 249 -5.02 -14.96 16.15
C VAL A 249 -5.47 -15.82 14.98
N PRO A 250 -5.56 -15.27 13.75
CA PRO A 250 -5.97 -16.05 12.59
C PRO A 250 -4.91 -17.11 12.26
N GLN A 251 -5.37 -18.27 11.79
CA GLN A 251 -4.50 -19.41 11.50
C GLN A 251 -4.37 -19.69 10.00
N GLU A 252 -5.38 -19.34 9.21
CA GLU A 252 -5.46 -19.66 7.79
C GLU A 252 -5.62 -18.40 6.95
N TYR A 253 -4.82 -18.32 5.88
CA TYR A 253 -4.78 -17.20 4.93
C TYR A 253 -4.92 -17.70 3.50
N GLY A 254 -5.16 -16.77 2.58
CA GLY A 254 -5.30 -17.04 1.16
C GLY A 254 -6.73 -16.87 0.67
N ILE A 255 -6.93 -17.13 -0.62
CA ILE A 255 -8.21 -16.89 -1.30
C ILE A 255 -9.09 -18.13 -1.46
N GLY A 256 -8.59 -19.30 -1.07
CA GLY A 256 -9.30 -20.57 -1.21
C GLY A 256 -9.21 -21.21 -2.60
N GLU A 257 -8.49 -20.57 -3.51
CA GLU A 257 -8.16 -21.07 -4.86
C GLU A 257 -6.68 -20.83 -5.17
N GLU A 258 -6.17 -21.50 -6.19
CA GLU A 258 -4.77 -21.33 -6.58
C GLU A 258 -4.55 -20.02 -7.35
N MET A 259 -3.66 -19.20 -6.82
CA MET A 259 -3.17 -18.01 -7.50
C MET A 259 -1.89 -18.39 -8.28
N PRO A 260 -1.82 -18.10 -9.60
CA PRO A 260 -0.61 -18.40 -10.35
C PRO A 260 0.60 -17.66 -9.79
N GLU A 261 1.75 -18.32 -9.79
CA GLU A 261 3.00 -17.71 -9.34
C GLU A 261 3.59 -16.74 -10.38
N GLY A 262 4.36 -15.78 -9.89
CA GLY A 262 5.06 -14.79 -10.69
C GLY A 262 4.24 -13.54 -11.00
N LEU A 263 4.96 -12.41 -11.06
CA LEU A 263 4.38 -11.08 -11.26
C LEU A 263 3.46 -11.02 -12.49
N VAL A 264 3.95 -11.41 -13.66
CA VAL A 264 3.20 -11.30 -14.93
C VAL A 264 1.92 -12.13 -14.88
N SER A 265 2.01 -13.37 -14.38
CA SER A 265 0.85 -14.26 -14.24
C SER A 265 -0.23 -13.67 -13.35
N GLN A 266 0.16 -13.01 -12.25
CA GLN A 266 -0.76 -12.34 -11.34
C GLN A 266 -1.34 -11.04 -11.91
N LEU A 267 -0.58 -10.29 -12.72
CA LEU A 267 -1.09 -9.12 -13.42
C LEU A 267 -2.15 -9.45 -14.48
N VAL A 268 -2.09 -10.65 -15.08
CA VAL A 268 -3.09 -11.09 -16.05
C VAL A 268 -4.20 -11.95 -15.45
N TYR A 269 -4.08 -12.37 -14.18
CA TYR A 269 -5.08 -13.19 -13.48
C TYR A 269 -6.50 -12.60 -13.56
N PRO A 270 -6.73 -11.29 -13.30
CA PRO A 270 -8.08 -10.73 -13.34
C PRO A 270 -8.77 -10.78 -14.71
N LEU A 271 -8.03 -11.03 -15.78
CA LEU A 271 -8.58 -11.15 -17.13
C LEU A 271 -9.07 -12.58 -17.42
N LYS A 272 -8.66 -13.56 -16.58
CA LYS A 272 -8.97 -14.99 -16.74
C LYS A 272 -9.97 -15.47 -15.66
N ALA A 273 -10.09 -14.73 -14.56
CA ALA A 273 -10.97 -15.01 -13.42
C ALA A 273 -12.40 -14.45 -13.61
#